data_254c4e24f67abf23ef46c27aadbb8ab8
#
_entry.id   254c4e24f67abf23ef46c27aadbb8ab8
#
_cell.length_a   1.000
_cell.length_b   1.000
_cell.length_c   1.000
_cell.angle_alpha   90.00
_cell.angle_beta   90.00
_cell.angle_gamma   90.00
#
_symmetry.space_group_name_H-M   'P 1'
#
loop_
_entity.id
_entity.type
_entity.pdbx_description
1 polymer ?
#
loop_
_entity_poly.entity_id
_entity_poly.type
_entity_poly.pdbx_seq_one_letter_code
_entity_poly.pdbx_strand_id
1 'polypeptide(L)'
;MTHSSKGELVPDELTVEMWQNNMKAQVSLSIFKPAQDLLVLDGIPRTVSQAKALKDHLDVLAVLHLVCPDEAEMVRRMRRRALKENRLDDADEKVIHHRFEVYRKETEPVLSYYPKDIIHNVSAIASPSMVLMSVLDIVAPIQDHHFRNPLGA
;
A
#
# COMPACT_ATOMS: atom_id res chain seq x y z
N MET A 1 7.47 -13.34 -19.87
CA MET A 1 7.41 -13.52 -18.41
C MET A 1 7.30 -12.14 -17.82
N THR A 2 6.28 -11.89 -17.02
CA THR A 2 6.05 -10.59 -16.38
C THR A 2 7.00 -10.42 -15.18
N HIS A 3 7.38 -9.18 -14.82
CA HIS A 3 8.19 -8.88 -13.62
C HIS A 3 7.60 -9.51 -12.36
N SER A 4 6.28 -9.48 -12.23
CA SER A 4 5.55 -10.02 -11.08
C SER A 4 5.78 -11.52 -10.87
N SER A 5 5.89 -12.35 -11.93
CA SER A 5 6.11 -13.80 -11.79
C SER A 5 7.52 -14.16 -11.28
N LYS A 6 8.47 -13.22 -11.34
CA LYS A 6 9.82 -13.37 -10.79
C LYS A 6 9.98 -12.75 -9.40
N GLY A 7 8.93 -12.14 -8.86
CA GLY A 7 8.99 -11.40 -7.58
C GLY A 7 9.66 -10.03 -7.69
N GLU A 8 9.94 -9.54 -8.89
CA GLU A 8 10.56 -8.24 -9.15
C GLU A 8 9.50 -7.11 -9.19
N LEU A 9 9.94 -5.87 -8.93
CA LEU A 9 9.11 -4.70 -9.10
C LEU A 9 9.03 -4.29 -10.59
N VAL A 10 7.89 -3.72 -10.95
CA VAL A 10 7.72 -3.02 -12.24
C VAL A 10 8.56 -1.74 -12.21
N PRO A 11 9.17 -1.30 -13.33
CA PRO A 11 9.93 -0.05 -13.39
C PRO A 11 9.13 1.15 -12.83
N ASP A 12 9.81 1.99 -12.05
CA ASP A 12 9.19 3.09 -11.29
C ASP A 12 8.45 4.08 -12.19
N GLU A 13 9.07 4.48 -13.30
CA GLU A 13 8.50 5.44 -14.24
C GLU A 13 7.17 4.92 -14.81
N LEU A 14 7.14 3.65 -15.23
CA LEU A 14 5.93 3.03 -15.76
C LEU A 14 4.84 2.92 -14.70
N THR A 15 5.20 2.54 -13.47
CA THR A 15 4.26 2.42 -12.35
C THR A 15 3.62 3.78 -12.03
N VAL A 16 4.42 4.84 -11.95
CA VAL A 16 3.94 6.20 -11.64
C VAL A 16 3.08 6.74 -12.80
N GLU A 17 3.50 6.54 -14.04
CA GLU A 17 2.74 6.96 -15.23
C GLU A 17 1.36 6.29 -15.28
N MET A 18 1.31 4.98 -15.08
CA MET A 18 0.05 4.23 -15.03
C MET A 18 -0.88 4.74 -13.92
N TRP A 19 -0.33 5.00 -12.73
CA TRP A 19 -1.09 5.57 -11.62
C TRP A 19 -1.64 6.95 -11.97
N GLN A 20 -0.81 7.86 -12.50
CA GLN A 20 -1.23 9.20 -12.89
C GLN A 20 -2.34 9.19 -13.93
N ASN A 21 -2.22 8.34 -14.96
CA ASN A 21 -3.22 8.21 -16.00
C ASN A 21 -4.56 7.68 -15.45
N ASN A 22 -4.50 6.72 -14.55
CA ASN A 22 -5.68 6.20 -13.85
C ASN A 22 -6.34 7.30 -13.01
N MET A 23 -5.59 8.05 -12.21
CA MET A 23 -6.12 9.13 -11.38
C MET A 23 -6.75 10.25 -12.20
N LYS A 24 -6.11 10.66 -13.30
CA LYS A 24 -6.70 11.65 -14.24
C LYS A 24 -8.05 11.16 -14.77
N ALA A 25 -8.15 9.90 -15.16
CA ALA A 25 -9.40 9.32 -15.63
C ALA A 25 -10.49 9.32 -14.53
N GLN A 26 -10.16 8.88 -13.30
CA GLN A 26 -11.11 8.85 -12.20
C GLN A 26 -11.63 10.23 -11.81
N VAL A 27 -10.77 11.24 -11.78
CA VAL A 27 -11.15 12.63 -11.52
C VAL A 27 -12.03 13.16 -12.64
N SER A 28 -11.65 12.95 -13.91
CA SER A 28 -12.42 13.41 -15.07
C SER A 28 -13.82 12.80 -15.14
N LEU A 29 -13.96 11.54 -14.68
CA LEU A 29 -15.25 10.84 -14.61
C LEU A 29 -16.03 11.14 -13.32
N SER A 30 -15.51 12.01 -12.44
CA SER A 30 -16.09 12.32 -11.13
C SER A 30 -16.27 11.08 -10.21
N ILE A 31 -15.50 10.01 -10.45
CA ILE A 31 -15.45 8.83 -9.59
C ILE A 31 -14.68 9.14 -8.31
N PHE A 32 -13.60 9.91 -8.43
CA PHE A 32 -12.82 10.44 -7.31
C PHE A 32 -12.86 11.95 -7.31
N LYS A 33 -13.20 12.53 -6.16
CA LYS A 33 -13.32 13.99 -5.95
C LYS A 33 -12.25 14.43 -4.95
N PRO A 34 -11.10 14.98 -5.39
CA PRO A 34 -9.96 15.29 -4.52
C PRO A 34 -10.28 16.19 -3.30
N ALA A 35 -11.31 17.02 -3.38
CA ALA A 35 -11.74 17.92 -2.31
C ALA A 35 -12.69 17.27 -1.29
N GLN A 36 -13.15 16.04 -1.52
CA GLN A 36 -14.18 15.36 -0.72
C GLN A 36 -13.81 13.93 -0.33
N ASP A 37 -12.96 13.28 -1.12
CA ASP A 37 -12.65 11.86 -0.98
C ASP A 37 -11.23 11.65 -0.48
N LEU A 38 -11.05 10.68 0.42
CA LEU A 38 -9.75 10.20 0.86
C LEU A 38 -9.25 9.11 -0.08
N LEU A 39 -8.04 9.26 -0.61
CA LEU A 39 -7.40 8.26 -1.45
C LEU A 39 -6.60 7.28 -0.58
N VAL A 40 -6.88 5.99 -0.72
CA VAL A 40 -6.07 4.93 -0.12
C VAL A 40 -5.25 4.27 -1.22
N LEU A 41 -3.92 4.30 -1.08
CA LEU A 41 -3.00 3.63 -2.00
C LEU A 41 -2.52 2.31 -1.40
N ASP A 42 -2.66 1.24 -2.17
CA ASP A 42 -2.07 -0.07 -1.86
C ASP A 42 -1.14 -0.52 -2.99
N GLY A 43 0.09 -0.87 -2.63
CA GLY A 43 1.11 -1.32 -3.57
C GLY A 43 1.89 -0.23 -4.31
N ILE A 44 1.67 1.05 -3.99
CA ILE A 44 2.45 2.20 -4.44
C ILE A 44 2.43 3.27 -3.33
N PRO A 45 3.56 3.94 -2.99
CA PRO A 45 4.92 3.69 -3.49
C PRO A 45 5.56 2.41 -2.93
N ARG A 46 6.40 1.75 -3.71
CA ARG A 46 7.23 0.61 -3.29
C ARG A 46 8.72 0.93 -3.28
N THR A 47 9.09 2.10 -3.77
CA THR A 47 10.48 2.61 -3.74
C THR A 47 10.48 4.06 -3.31
N VAL A 48 11.64 4.53 -2.83
CA VAL A 48 11.83 5.94 -2.49
C VAL A 48 11.71 6.82 -3.75
N SER A 49 12.09 6.31 -4.90
CA SER A 49 11.94 7.01 -6.19
C SER A 49 10.47 7.25 -6.51
N GLN A 50 9.60 6.23 -6.37
CA GLN A 50 8.16 6.39 -6.53
C GLN A 50 7.59 7.40 -5.51
N ALA A 51 8.00 7.33 -4.24
CA ALA A 51 7.54 8.27 -3.21
C ALA A 51 7.89 9.72 -3.57
N LYS A 52 9.10 9.97 -4.08
CA LYS A 52 9.52 11.28 -4.56
C LYS A 52 8.70 11.75 -5.77
N ALA A 53 8.44 10.87 -6.73
CA ALA A 53 7.66 11.21 -7.92
C ALA A 53 6.18 11.51 -7.60
N LEU A 54 5.64 10.94 -6.53
CA LEU A 54 4.27 11.18 -6.09
C LEU A 54 4.10 12.42 -5.22
N LYS A 55 5.20 13.00 -4.68
CA LYS A 55 5.16 14.10 -3.72
C LYS A 55 4.37 15.31 -4.18
N ASP A 56 4.49 15.66 -5.46
CA ASP A 56 3.83 16.87 -6.02
C ASP A 56 2.37 16.61 -6.43
N HIS A 57 1.90 15.38 -6.25
CA HIS A 57 0.55 14.95 -6.63
C HIS A 57 -0.33 14.56 -5.44
N LEU A 58 0.27 14.33 -4.27
CA LEU A 58 -0.41 13.79 -3.08
C LEU A 58 -0.04 14.57 -1.84
N ASP A 59 -1.05 14.87 -1.02
CA ASP A 59 -0.88 15.24 0.38
C ASP A 59 -1.05 13.97 1.22
N VAL A 60 0.07 13.45 1.73
CA VAL A 60 0.10 12.16 2.46
C VAL A 60 -0.22 12.41 3.93
N LEU A 61 -1.43 12.07 4.34
CA LEU A 61 -1.94 12.28 5.70
C LEU A 61 -1.53 11.18 6.68
N ALA A 62 -1.38 9.94 6.19
CA ALA A 62 -0.94 8.81 6.99
C ALA A 62 -0.25 7.74 6.16
N VAL A 63 0.68 7.04 6.76
CA VAL A 63 1.32 5.83 6.23
C VAL A 63 0.99 4.67 7.16
N LEU A 64 0.23 3.71 6.66
CA LEU A 64 -0.16 2.51 7.41
C LEU A 64 0.82 1.38 7.13
N HIS A 65 1.69 1.10 8.09
CA HIS A 65 2.67 0.03 7.99
C HIS A 65 2.12 -1.24 8.65
N LEU A 66 1.70 -2.21 7.83
CA LEU A 66 1.24 -3.51 8.31
C LEU A 66 2.42 -4.38 8.72
N VAL A 67 2.56 -4.64 10.02
CA VAL A 67 3.70 -5.34 10.60
C VAL A 67 3.34 -6.79 10.92
N CYS A 68 4.11 -7.73 10.40
CA CYS A 68 4.05 -9.13 10.77
C CYS A 68 5.47 -9.60 11.15
N PRO A 69 5.80 -9.75 12.44
CA PRO A 69 7.13 -10.20 12.88
C PRO A 69 7.37 -11.69 12.64
N ASP A 70 6.31 -12.49 12.39
CA ASP A 70 6.41 -13.92 12.11
C ASP A 70 6.53 -14.18 10.61
N GLU A 71 7.77 -14.43 10.14
CA GLU A 71 8.07 -14.71 8.74
C GLU A 71 7.42 -16.03 8.27
N ALA A 72 7.33 -17.03 9.16
CA ALA A 72 6.68 -18.30 8.82
C ALA A 72 5.18 -18.13 8.57
N GLU A 73 4.51 -17.27 9.36
CA GLU A 73 3.12 -16.90 9.13
C GLU A 73 2.97 -16.14 7.80
N MET A 74 3.89 -15.25 7.47
CA MET A 74 3.86 -14.52 6.20
C MET A 74 3.98 -15.48 5.01
N VAL A 75 4.93 -16.43 5.05
CA VAL A 75 5.09 -17.47 4.02
C VAL A 75 3.80 -18.27 3.87
N ARG A 76 3.22 -18.71 4.97
CA ARG A 76 1.97 -19.48 4.98
C ARG A 76 0.80 -18.71 4.34
N ARG A 77 0.66 -17.42 4.66
CA ARG A 77 -0.38 -16.54 4.08
C ARG A 77 -0.15 -16.30 2.59
N MET A 78 1.09 -16.06 2.18
CA MET A 78 1.40 -15.86 0.75
C MET A 78 1.11 -17.11 -0.07
N ARG A 79 1.49 -18.29 0.41
CA ARG A 79 1.15 -19.57 -0.23
C ARG A 79 -0.36 -19.78 -0.34
N ARG A 80 -1.10 -19.54 0.76
CA ARG A 80 -2.56 -19.66 0.76
C ARG A 80 -3.22 -18.70 -0.23
N ARG A 81 -2.72 -17.48 -0.32
CA ARG A 81 -3.20 -16.49 -1.29
C ARG A 81 -2.90 -16.91 -2.73
N ALA A 82 -1.69 -17.38 -2.98
CA ALA A 82 -1.28 -17.85 -4.30
C ALA A 82 -2.17 -19.00 -4.82
N LEU A 83 -2.47 -19.97 -3.96
CA LEU A 83 -3.38 -21.06 -4.28
C LEU A 83 -4.82 -20.57 -4.53
N LYS A 84 -5.32 -19.65 -3.71
CA LYS A 84 -6.67 -19.10 -3.85
C LYS A 84 -6.84 -18.26 -5.12
N GLU A 85 -5.81 -17.54 -5.52
CA GLU A 85 -5.79 -16.64 -6.67
C GLU A 85 -5.28 -17.31 -7.95
N ASN A 86 -5.03 -18.63 -7.90
CA ASN A 86 -4.47 -19.43 -9.00
C ASN A 86 -3.13 -18.88 -9.54
N ARG A 87 -2.30 -18.36 -8.64
CA ARG A 87 -0.97 -17.80 -8.92
C ARG A 87 0.09 -18.80 -8.49
N LEU A 88 0.17 -19.95 -9.17
CA LEU A 88 1.04 -21.06 -8.76
C LEU A 88 2.51 -20.68 -8.70
N ASP A 89 2.98 -19.77 -9.56
CA ASP A 89 4.35 -19.24 -9.55
C ASP A 89 4.67 -18.50 -8.22
N ASP A 90 3.66 -17.86 -7.61
CA ASP A 90 3.79 -17.14 -6.35
C ASP A 90 3.77 -18.07 -5.12
N ALA A 91 3.49 -19.37 -5.31
CA ALA A 91 3.50 -20.37 -4.24
C ALA A 91 4.90 -20.97 -4.00
N ASP A 92 5.86 -20.74 -4.90
CA ASP A 92 7.25 -21.19 -4.74
C ASP A 92 7.91 -20.42 -3.58
N GLU A 93 8.47 -21.17 -2.64
CA GLU A 93 9.14 -20.62 -1.45
C GLU A 93 10.32 -19.71 -1.81
N LYS A 94 11.06 -20.04 -2.85
CA LYS A 94 12.18 -19.21 -3.35
C LYS A 94 11.68 -17.84 -3.83
N VAL A 95 10.55 -17.82 -4.53
CA VAL A 95 9.93 -16.57 -5.00
C VAL A 95 9.42 -15.75 -3.80
N ILE A 96 8.85 -16.41 -2.79
CA ILE A 96 8.39 -15.74 -1.57
C ILE A 96 9.58 -15.11 -0.82
N HIS A 97 10.67 -15.84 -0.61
CA HIS A 97 11.85 -15.29 0.06
C HIS A 97 12.49 -14.16 -0.74
N HIS A 98 12.59 -14.30 -2.06
CA HIS A 98 13.06 -13.22 -2.92
C HIS A 98 12.21 -11.95 -2.78
N ARG A 99 10.89 -12.07 -2.69
CA ARG A 99 10.00 -10.92 -2.42
C ARG A 99 10.28 -10.25 -1.08
N PHE A 100 10.61 -11.02 -0.04
CA PHE A 100 11.01 -10.43 1.24
C PHE A 100 12.33 -9.65 1.14
N GLU A 101 13.30 -10.17 0.38
CA GLU A 101 14.56 -9.46 0.12
C GLU A 101 14.30 -8.15 -0.65
N VAL A 102 13.51 -8.20 -1.72
CA VAL A 102 13.11 -7.01 -2.48
C VAL A 102 12.38 -6.01 -1.59
N TYR A 103 11.45 -6.46 -0.74
CA TYR A 103 10.75 -5.59 0.20
C TYR A 103 11.72 -4.88 1.15
N ARG A 104 12.61 -5.63 1.81
CA ARG A 104 13.59 -5.04 2.75
C ARG A 104 14.52 -4.05 2.07
N LYS A 105 14.91 -4.33 0.83
CA LYS A 105 15.86 -3.50 0.09
C LYS A 105 15.22 -2.26 -0.53
N GLU A 106 14.06 -2.40 -1.12
CA GLU A 106 13.45 -1.36 -1.96
C GLU A 106 12.27 -0.67 -1.26
N THR A 107 11.44 -1.41 -0.51
CA THR A 107 10.17 -0.89 0.02
C THR A 107 10.29 -0.40 1.46
N GLU A 108 10.97 -1.12 2.33
CA GLU A 108 11.14 -0.71 3.72
C GLU A 108 11.79 0.68 3.87
N PRO A 109 12.77 1.07 3.03
CA PRO A 109 13.35 2.42 3.04
C PRO A 109 12.35 3.55 2.78
N VAL A 110 11.20 3.26 2.15
CA VAL A 110 10.12 4.24 1.94
C VAL A 110 9.59 4.80 3.26
N LEU A 111 9.57 4.00 4.33
CA LEU A 111 9.18 4.44 5.66
C LEU A 111 10.10 5.57 6.18
N SER A 112 11.38 5.55 5.82
CA SER A 112 12.33 6.60 6.21
C SER A 112 12.19 7.89 5.40
N TYR A 113 11.45 7.86 4.29
CA TYR A 113 11.18 9.03 3.46
C TYR A 113 10.08 9.93 4.06
N TYR A 114 9.12 9.32 4.75
CA TYR A 114 8.01 10.06 5.37
C TYR A 114 8.32 10.49 6.80
N PRO A 115 7.71 11.60 7.30
CA PRO A 115 7.78 12.00 8.70
C PRO A 115 7.28 10.89 9.63
N LYS A 116 7.93 10.72 10.78
CA LYS A 116 7.62 9.62 11.71
C LYS A 116 6.24 9.75 12.36
N ASP A 117 5.75 10.96 12.51
CA ASP A 117 4.46 11.30 13.13
C ASP A 117 3.25 10.86 12.31
N ILE A 118 3.41 10.69 10.99
CA ILE A 118 2.35 10.16 10.13
C ILE A 118 2.46 8.64 9.87
N ILE A 119 3.49 7.97 10.43
CA ILE A 119 3.68 6.51 10.24
C ILE A 119 3.01 5.77 11.39
N HIS A 120 2.04 4.94 11.06
CA HIS A 120 1.29 4.12 12.01
C HIS A 120 1.56 2.63 11.78
N ASN A 121 2.13 1.95 12.78
CA ASN A 121 2.33 0.51 12.73
C ASN A 121 1.04 -0.21 13.12
N VAL A 122 0.53 -1.05 12.24
CA VAL A 122 -0.67 -1.87 12.44
C VAL A 122 -0.26 -3.33 12.45
N SER A 123 -0.62 -4.07 13.51
CA SER A 123 -0.37 -5.51 13.55
C SER A 123 -1.17 -6.24 12.48
N ALA A 124 -0.48 -6.97 11.62
CA ALA A 124 -1.11 -7.85 10.63
C ALA A 124 -1.46 -9.24 11.21
N ILE A 125 -1.07 -9.54 12.47
CA ILE A 125 -1.37 -10.82 13.12
C ILE A 125 -2.74 -10.76 13.79
N ALA A 126 -3.80 -10.83 12.97
CA ALA A 126 -5.18 -10.89 13.44
C ALA A 126 -6.08 -11.38 12.31
N SER A 127 -7.37 -11.52 12.58
CA SER A 127 -8.36 -11.70 11.51
C SER A 127 -8.43 -10.45 10.62
N PRO A 128 -8.82 -10.58 9.34
CA PRO A 128 -8.93 -9.43 8.45
C PRO A 128 -9.83 -8.32 8.99
N SER A 129 -10.91 -8.67 9.69
CA SER A 129 -11.82 -7.70 10.32
C SER A 129 -11.16 -6.93 11.47
N MET A 130 -10.34 -7.58 12.28
CA MET A 130 -9.61 -6.92 13.37
C MET A 130 -8.52 -5.98 12.83
N VAL A 131 -7.80 -6.40 11.78
CA VAL A 131 -6.83 -5.53 11.10
C VAL A 131 -7.53 -4.31 10.50
N LEU A 132 -8.68 -4.52 9.82
CA LEU A 132 -9.48 -3.42 9.28
C LEU A 132 -9.94 -2.45 10.38
N MET A 133 -10.39 -2.96 11.52
CA MET A 133 -10.80 -2.13 12.65
C MET A 133 -9.64 -1.26 13.14
N SER A 134 -8.43 -1.84 13.31
CA SER A 134 -7.24 -1.07 13.69
C SER A 134 -6.84 -0.03 12.65
N VAL A 135 -7.05 -0.29 11.37
CA VAL A 135 -6.84 0.70 10.29
C VAL A 135 -7.87 1.82 10.39
N LEU A 136 -9.15 1.51 10.62
CA LEU A 136 -10.22 2.50 10.73
C LEU A 136 -10.05 3.39 11.97
N ASP A 137 -9.56 2.86 13.08
CA ASP A 137 -9.25 3.63 14.29
C ASP A 137 -8.22 4.75 14.02
N ILE A 138 -7.35 4.57 13.00
CA ILE A 138 -6.37 5.58 12.57
C ILE A 138 -6.97 6.50 11.50
N VAL A 139 -7.63 5.93 10.49
CA VAL A 139 -8.06 6.67 9.30
C VAL A 139 -9.29 7.55 9.56
N ALA A 140 -10.25 7.08 10.37
CA ALA A 140 -11.49 7.80 10.59
C ALA A 140 -11.27 9.17 11.26
N PRO A 141 -10.46 9.31 12.34
CA PRO A 141 -10.16 10.62 12.90
C PRO A 141 -9.45 11.57 11.92
N ILE A 142 -8.55 11.04 11.07
CA ILE A 142 -7.86 11.81 10.06
C ILE A 142 -8.84 12.34 9.02
N GLN A 143 -9.75 11.48 8.56
CA GLN A 143 -10.79 11.85 7.60
C GLN A 143 -11.71 12.93 8.17
N ASP A 144 -12.18 12.76 9.41
CA ASP A 144 -13.05 13.73 10.08
C ASP A 144 -12.36 15.08 10.29
N HIS A 145 -11.08 15.07 10.58
CA HIS A 145 -10.30 16.29 10.75
C HIS A 145 -10.04 17.01 9.43
N HIS A 146 -9.70 16.25 8.38
CA HIS A 146 -9.30 16.81 7.09
C HIS A 146 -10.50 17.28 6.26
N PHE A 147 -11.54 16.48 6.19
CA PHE A 147 -12.80 16.83 5.55
C PHE A 147 -13.79 17.19 6.66
N ARG A 148 -13.85 18.44 7.07
CA ARG A 148 -14.87 18.89 8.03
C ARG A 148 -16.21 18.35 7.57
N ASN A 149 -16.77 17.42 8.33
CA ASN A 149 -18.04 16.76 8.01
C ASN A 149 -19.10 17.85 7.76
N PRO A 150 -19.62 18.01 6.52
CA PRO A 150 -20.64 19.03 6.24
C PRO A 150 -21.96 18.78 6.99
N LEU A 151 -22.13 17.60 7.61
CA LEU A 151 -23.23 17.23 8.48
C LEU A 151 -22.86 17.29 9.97
N GLY A 152 -21.62 17.65 10.30
CA GLY A 152 -21.17 17.83 11.66
C GLY A 152 -21.78 19.10 12.23
N ALA A 153 -22.78 18.92 13.02
CA ALA A 153 -23.36 19.93 13.86
C ALA A 153 -22.34 20.42 14.90
#